data_31f4941aed466151d6366ee51ff2c812
#
_entry.id   31f4941aed466151d6366ee51ff2c812
#
_cell.length_a   1.000
_cell.length_b   1.000
_cell.length_c   1.000
_cell.angle_alpha   90.00
_cell.angle_beta   90.00
_cell.angle_gamma   90.00
#
_symmetry.space_group_name_H-M   'P 1'
#
loop_
_entity.id
_entity.type
_entity.pdbx_description
1 polymer ?
#
loop_
_entity_poly.entity_id
_entity_poly.type
_entity_poly.pdbx_seq_one_letter_code
_entity_poly.pdbx_strand_id
1 'polypeptide(L)'
;FSQAVHKILCASEGDIAVVAHTDVISSYIYALHSGMYSRQRFRLPCGSYYHLEVNERNNISFSDPNYILPHPELNDGLCFRLRNAVSLPRHVQAHSDAVTELACCLCNMLESNGYIFDQKLVRSGALLHDIARLQKNHTKTGGELFLQLGYPEICQIISQHHGLKETKLDEAAIVFLADKLIEETQRVSIEKRFADNLYK
;
A
#
# COMPACT_ATOMS: atom_id res chain seq x y z
N PHE A 1 13.24 -12.33 -23.38
CA PHE A 1 13.11 -11.02 -22.75
C PHE A 1 14.14 -10.05 -23.32
N SER A 2 15.45 -10.33 -23.26
CA SER A 2 16.53 -9.45 -23.75
C SER A 2 16.31 -9.01 -25.21
N GLN A 3 15.98 -9.93 -26.11
CA GLN A 3 15.69 -9.62 -27.52
C GLN A 3 14.44 -8.75 -27.67
N ALA A 4 13.41 -8.97 -26.85
CA ALA A 4 12.19 -8.17 -26.88
C ALA A 4 12.47 -6.73 -26.42
N VAL A 5 13.20 -6.58 -25.29
CA VAL A 5 13.60 -5.26 -24.77
C VAL A 5 14.45 -4.53 -25.82
N HIS A 6 15.44 -5.20 -26.41
CA HIS A 6 16.28 -4.59 -27.44
C HIS A 6 15.47 -4.12 -28.65
N LYS A 7 14.52 -4.92 -29.13
CA LYS A 7 13.61 -4.51 -30.22
C LYS A 7 12.78 -3.29 -29.89
N ILE A 8 12.25 -3.24 -28.65
CA ILE A 8 11.46 -2.09 -28.17
C ILE A 8 12.34 -0.83 -28.14
N LEU A 9 13.53 -0.92 -27.56
CA LEU A 9 14.46 0.20 -27.47
C LEU A 9 14.88 0.73 -28.84
N CYS A 10 15.10 -0.15 -29.84
CA CYS A 10 15.47 0.25 -31.19
C CYS A 10 14.30 0.80 -32.04
N ALA A 11 13.05 0.47 -31.68
CA ALA A 11 11.87 0.84 -32.46
C ALA A 11 11.12 2.06 -31.91
N SER A 12 11.50 2.57 -30.76
CA SER A 12 10.75 3.61 -30.06
C SER A 12 11.59 4.87 -29.89
N GLU A 13 10.94 6.02 -30.01
CA GLU A 13 11.50 7.33 -29.66
C GLU A 13 10.92 7.78 -28.32
N GLY A 14 11.77 8.33 -27.43
CA GLY A 14 11.38 8.83 -26.11
C GLY A 14 11.42 7.78 -24.99
N ASP A 15 10.81 8.12 -23.85
CA ASP A 15 10.84 7.30 -22.65
C ASP A 15 9.92 6.09 -22.74
N ILE A 16 10.41 4.93 -22.30
CA ILE A 16 9.68 3.66 -22.36
C ILE A 16 9.67 3.04 -20.97
N ALA A 17 8.51 2.61 -20.50
CA ALA A 17 8.37 1.80 -19.29
C ALA A 17 8.17 0.32 -19.64
N VAL A 18 9.05 -0.54 -19.16
CA VAL A 18 8.94 -2.01 -19.29
C VAL A 18 8.61 -2.60 -17.91
N VAL A 19 7.44 -3.22 -17.79
CA VAL A 19 7.00 -3.85 -16.54
C VAL A 19 7.15 -5.37 -16.67
N ALA A 20 7.86 -5.98 -15.71
CA ALA A 20 8.09 -7.41 -15.68
C ALA A 20 8.31 -7.91 -14.23
N HIS A 21 8.35 -9.22 -14.06
CA HIS A 21 8.72 -9.81 -12.77
C HIS A 21 10.16 -9.51 -12.37
N THR A 22 10.38 -9.33 -11.07
CA THR A 22 11.70 -9.06 -10.47
C THR A 22 12.80 -9.98 -11.01
N ASP A 23 12.55 -11.30 -11.09
CA ASP A 23 13.56 -12.26 -11.53
C ASP A 23 13.96 -12.07 -13.00
N VAL A 24 12.99 -11.64 -13.83
CA VAL A 24 13.21 -11.35 -15.26
C VAL A 24 14.04 -10.08 -15.41
N ILE A 25 13.67 -9.01 -14.71
CA ILE A 25 14.41 -7.74 -14.72
C ILE A 25 15.82 -7.97 -14.17
N SER A 26 15.94 -8.59 -13.00
CA SER A 26 17.23 -8.87 -12.36
C SER A 26 18.16 -9.72 -13.24
N SER A 27 17.60 -10.70 -13.96
CA SER A 27 18.37 -11.52 -14.90
C SER A 27 18.86 -10.72 -16.11
N TYR A 28 18.04 -9.79 -16.60
CA TYR A 28 18.43 -8.90 -17.71
C TYR A 28 19.55 -7.96 -17.30
N ILE A 29 19.42 -7.28 -16.15
CA ILE A 29 20.45 -6.37 -15.63
C ILE A 29 21.74 -7.14 -15.32
N TYR A 30 21.64 -8.34 -14.74
CA TYR A 30 22.80 -9.21 -14.52
C TYR A 30 23.52 -9.57 -15.82
N ALA A 31 22.76 -9.85 -16.89
CA ALA A 31 23.34 -10.15 -18.20
C ALA A 31 24.04 -8.92 -18.81
N LEU A 32 23.51 -7.73 -18.63
CA LEU A 32 24.16 -6.47 -19.06
C LEU A 32 25.51 -6.25 -18.37
N HIS A 33 25.65 -6.70 -17.12
CA HIS A 33 26.90 -6.63 -16.35
C HIS A 33 27.89 -7.74 -16.67
N SER A 34 27.66 -8.56 -17.68
CA SER A 34 28.56 -9.66 -18.05
C SER A 34 28.87 -10.64 -16.90
N GLY A 35 27.95 -10.77 -15.93
CA GLY A 35 28.09 -11.68 -14.79
C GLY A 35 29.13 -11.27 -13.73
N MET A 36 29.61 -10.04 -13.73
CA MET A 36 30.65 -9.57 -12.78
C MET A 36 30.20 -9.51 -11.32
N TYR A 37 28.88 -9.58 -11.04
CA TYR A 37 28.33 -9.49 -9.70
C TYR A 37 27.36 -10.63 -9.41
N SER A 38 27.06 -10.90 -8.12
CA SER A 38 26.05 -11.90 -7.77
C SER A 38 24.66 -11.44 -8.18
N ARG A 39 23.78 -12.38 -8.60
CA ARG A 39 22.39 -12.08 -8.96
C ARG A 39 21.60 -11.39 -7.83
N GLN A 40 21.93 -11.66 -6.57
CA GLN A 40 21.28 -11.07 -5.41
C GLN A 40 21.41 -9.54 -5.36
N ARG A 41 22.50 -8.99 -5.89
CA ARG A 41 22.73 -7.55 -5.95
C ARG A 41 21.71 -6.82 -6.83
N PHE A 42 21.14 -7.50 -7.80
CA PHE A 42 20.19 -6.91 -8.77
C PHE A 42 18.73 -7.24 -8.47
N ARG A 43 18.44 -7.83 -7.30
CA ARG A 43 17.08 -8.13 -6.93
C ARG A 43 16.35 -6.86 -6.51
N LEU A 44 15.33 -6.50 -7.30
CA LEU A 44 14.49 -5.35 -7.03
C LEU A 44 13.42 -5.69 -5.99
N PRO A 45 13.24 -4.87 -4.94
CA PRO A 45 12.04 -4.87 -4.13
C PRO A 45 10.79 -4.54 -4.98
N CYS A 46 9.60 -4.90 -4.49
CA CYS A 46 8.36 -4.48 -5.13
C CYS A 46 8.26 -2.95 -5.19
N GLY A 47 7.81 -2.41 -6.33
CA GLY A 47 7.70 -0.97 -6.53
C GLY A 47 8.99 -0.26 -6.91
N SER A 48 10.10 -1.00 -7.08
CA SER A 48 11.38 -0.46 -7.54
C SER A 48 11.51 -0.53 -9.05
N TYR A 49 12.45 0.21 -9.61
CA TYR A 49 12.78 0.14 -11.02
C TYR A 49 14.29 0.37 -11.29
N TYR A 50 14.75 -0.05 -12.44
CA TYR A 50 16.00 0.40 -13.02
C TYR A 50 15.73 1.46 -14.07
N HIS A 51 16.48 2.54 -14.04
CA HIS A 51 16.54 3.49 -15.13
C HIS A 51 17.66 3.07 -16.08
N LEU A 52 17.31 2.82 -17.34
CA LEU A 52 18.22 2.46 -18.41
C LEU A 52 18.34 3.63 -19.36
N GLU A 53 19.56 4.00 -19.71
CA GLU A 53 19.83 4.98 -20.75
C GLU A 53 20.47 4.29 -21.93
N VAL A 54 19.97 4.55 -23.11
CA VAL A 54 20.51 4.04 -24.38
C VAL A 54 21.13 5.21 -25.13
N ASN A 55 22.43 5.18 -25.36
CA ASN A 55 23.11 6.22 -26.13
C ASN A 55 23.00 5.98 -27.65
N GLU A 56 23.44 6.97 -28.43
CA GLU A 56 23.44 6.94 -29.92
C GLU A 56 24.19 5.72 -30.51
N ARG A 57 25.08 5.08 -29.74
CA ARG A 57 25.83 3.87 -30.14
C ARG A 57 25.17 2.58 -29.65
N ASN A 58 23.90 2.64 -29.21
CA ASN A 58 23.15 1.52 -28.62
C ASN A 58 23.82 0.89 -27.38
N ASN A 59 24.71 1.60 -26.70
CA ASN A 59 25.23 1.15 -25.42
C ASN A 59 24.19 1.46 -24.34
N ILE A 60 23.93 0.47 -23.49
CA ILE A 60 22.99 0.56 -22.37
C ILE A 60 23.79 0.83 -21.11
N SER A 61 23.49 1.92 -20.43
CA SER A 61 23.90 2.21 -19.05
C SER A 61 22.67 2.13 -18.13
N PHE A 62 22.88 1.93 -16.85
CA PHE A 62 21.77 1.90 -15.88
C PHE A 62 22.20 2.49 -14.53
N SER A 63 21.22 3.01 -13.81
CA SER A 63 21.37 3.56 -12.47
C SER A 63 21.56 2.46 -11.42
N ASP A 64 22.01 2.86 -10.24
CA ASP A 64 22.21 1.96 -9.08
C ASP A 64 20.91 1.18 -8.80
N PRO A 65 21.00 -0.15 -8.55
CA PRO A 65 19.85 -0.99 -8.20
C PRO A 65 19.10 -0.57 -6.92
N ASN A 66 19.67 0.33 -6.13
CA ASN A 66 19.02 0.87 -4.94
C ASN A 66 18.10 2.08 -5.22
N TYR A 67 17.92 2.46 -6.47
CA TYR A 67 17.01 3.52 -6.83
C TYR A 67 15.56 3.04 -6.66
N ILE A 68 14.94 3.45 -5.57
CA ILE A 68 13.53 3.19 -5.25
C ILE A 68 12.79 4.47 -5.57
N LEU A 69 11.72 4.34 -6.38
CA LEU A 69 10.79 5.45 -6.56
C LEU A 69 10.23 5.87 -5.20
N PRO A 70 10.19 7.15 -4.88
CA PRO A 70 9.45 7.60 -3.71
C PRO A 70 8.00 7.06 -3.85
N HIS A 71 7.54 6.37 -2.81
CA HIS A 71 6.18 5.83 -2.80
C HIS A 71 5.19 6.97 -3.02
N PRO A 72 4.24 6.84 -3.95
CA PRO A 72 3.24 7.88 -4.16
C PRO A 72 2.43 8.05 -2.88
N GLU A 73 2.09 9.29 -2.54
CA GLU A 73 1.20 9.57 -1.42
C GLU A 73 -0.14 8.84 -1.63
N LEU A 74 -0.60 8.13 -0.61
CA LEU A 74 -1.89 7.44 -0.61
C LEU A 74 -3.04 8.44 -0.45
N ASN A 75 -3.26 9.25 -1.48
CA ASN A 75 -4.43 10.11 -1.54
C ASN A 75 -5.71 9.34 -1.92
N ASP A 76 -6.87 9.97 -1.79
CA ASP A 76 -8.17 9.36 -2.08
C ASP A 76 -8.25 8.73 -3.46
N GLY A 77 -7.68 9.39 -4.48
CA GLY A 77 -7.68 8.88 -5.84
C GLY A 77 -6.88 7.59 -6.00
N LEU A 78 -5.73 7.48 -5.32
CA LEU A 78 -4.94 6.23 -5.33
C LEU A 78 -5.63 5.15 -4.51
N CYS A 79 -6.16 5.46 -3.33
CA CYS A 79 -6.94 4.52 -2.52
C CYS A 79 -8.14 3.97 -3.29
N PHE A 80 -8.88 4.82 -4.03
CA PHE A 80 -9.98 4.40 -4.89
C PHE A 80 -9.51 3.43 -6.00
N ARG A 81 -8.41 3.74 -6.68
CA ARG A 81 -7.85 2.85 -7.72
C ARG A 81 -7.41 1.50 -7.15
N LEU A 82 -6.78 1.49 -5.97
CA LEU A 82 -6.36 0.25 -5.30
C LEU A 82 -7.56 -0.63 -4.93
N ARG A 83 -8.61 -0.04 -4.35
CA ARG A 83 -9.86 -0.76 -4.03
C ARG A 83 -10.52 -1.38 -5.26
N ASN A 84 -10.52 -0.66 -6.39
CA ASN A 84 -11.04 -1.18 -7.65
C ASN A 84 -10.14 -2.26 -8.27
N ALA A 85 -8.81 -2.10 -8.18
CA ALA A 85 -7.86 -3.09 -8.71
C ALA A 85 -8.02 -4.47 -8.06
N VAL A 86 -8.37 -4.52 -6.76
CA VAL A 86 -8.67 -5.78 -6.06
C VAL A 86 -10.15 -6.18 -6.17
N SER A 87 -10.94 -5.46 -6.96
CA SER A 87 -12.40 -5.71 -7.13
C SER A 87 -13.14 -5.73 -5.79
N LEU A 88 -12.81 -4.82 -4.87
CA LEU A 88 -13.45 -4.76 -3.56
C LEU A 88 -14.97 -4.53 -3.71
N PRO A 89 -15.83 -5.34 -3.06
CA PRO A 89 -17.29 -5.20 -3.17
C PRO A 89 -17.80 -3.82 -2.76
N ARG A 90 -18.82 -3.32 -3.43
CA ARG A 90 -19.35 -1.96 -3.19
C ARG A 90 -19.79 -1.73 -1.74
N HIS A 91 -20.38 -2.73 -1.08
CA HIS A 91 -20.80 -2.60 0.32
C HIS A 91 -19.58 -2.48 1.26
N VAL A 92 -18.46 -3.16 0.97
CA VAL A 92 -17.21 -3.01 1.73
C VAL A 92 -16.59 -1.65 1.48
N GLN A 93 -16.62 -1.15 0.24
CA GLN A 93 -16.16 0.21 -0.07
C GLN A 93 -16.99 1.26 0.68
N ALA A 94 -18.33 1.13 0.69
CA ALA A 94 -19.22 2.02 1.42
C ALA A 94 -18.99 1.97 2.94
N HIS A 95 -18.74 0.78 3.51
CA HIS A 95 -18.32 0.64 4.91
C HIS A 95 -17.01 1.39 5.18
N SER A 96 -15.99 1.18 4.37
CA SER A 96 -14.69 1.86 4.53
C SER A 96 -14.82 3.38 4.39
N ASP A 97 -15.71 3.88 3.52
CA ASP A 97 -15.98 5.30 3.40
C ASP A 97 -16.63 5.86 4.69
N ALA A 98 -17.62 5.16 5.27
CA ALA A 98 -18.25 5.55 6.55
C ALA A 98 -17.25 5.50 7.72
N VAL A 99 -16.40 4.47 7.77
CA VAL A 99 -15.31 4.37 8.76
C VAL A 99 -14.35 5.56 8.63
N THR A 100 -14.02 5.94 7.40
CA THR A 100 -13.12 7.08 7.12
C THR A 100 -13.70 8.39 7.60
N GLU A 101 -14.99 8.65 7.36
CA GLU A 101 -15.66 9.86 7.84
C GLU A 101 -15.61 9.96 9.37
N LEU A 102 -15.90 8.85 10.06
CA LEU A 102 -15.84 8.82 11.52
C LEU A 102 -14.41 8.95 12.06
N ALA A 103 -13.44 8.24 11.44
CA ALA A 103 -12.03 8.32 11.84
C ALA A 103 -11.48 9.75 11.72
N CYS A 104 -11.76 10.44 10.61
CA CYS A 104 -11.38 11.85 10.45
C CYS A 104 -12.06 12.76 11.46
N CYS A 105 -13.34 12.51 11.79
CA CYS A 105 -14.05 13.27 12.82
C CYS A 105 -13.39 13.07 14.19
N LEU A 106 -13.07 11.83 14.59
CA LEU A 106 -12.38 11.52 15.84
C LEU A 106 -11.00 12.18 15.89
N CYS A 107 -10.25 12.13 14.80
CA CYS A 107 -8.94 12.79 14.69
C CYS A 107 -9.04 14.28 14.96
N ASN A 108 -9.97 15.00 14.30
CA ASN A 108 -10.20 16.43 14.50
C ASN A 108 -10.61 16.77 15.95
N MET A 109 -11.46 15.94 16.57
CA MET A 109 -11.85 16.13 17.96
C MET A 109 -10.67 15.96 18.92
N LEU A 110 -9.83 14.98 18.71
CA LEU A 110 -8.65 14.73 19.53
C LEU A 110 -7.59 15.82 19.34
N GLU A 111 -7.38 16.31 18.13
CA GLU A 111 -6.48 17.43 17.85
C GLU A 111 -6.93 18.72 18.55
N SER A 112 -8.23 18.96 18.61
CA SER A 112 -8.78 20.09 19.38
C SER A 112 -8.50 20.00 20.88
N ASN A 113 -8.13 18.82 21.38
CA ASN A 113 -7.71 18.54 22.76
C ASN A 113 -6.18 18.40 22.91
N GLY A 114 -5.41 18.82 21.89
CA GLY A 114 -3.95 18.90 21.95
C GLY A 114 -3.19 17.64 21.53
N TYR A 115 -3.87 16.62 20.99
CA TYR A 115 -3.21 15.48 20.38
C TYR A 115 -2.76 15.81 18.96
N ILE A 116 -1.74 15.11 18.47
CA ILE A 116 -1.20 15.28 17.11
C ILE A 116 -1.22 13.94 16.40
N PHE A 117 -1.82 13.91 15.21
CA PHE A 117 -1.91 12.71 14.36
C PHE A 117 -1.58 13.04 12.91
N ASP A 118 -1.12 12.06 12.15
CA ASP A 118 -1.08 12.16 10.69
C ASP A 118 -2.49 11.89 10.12
N GLN A 119 -3.23 12.98 9.88
CA GLN A 119 -4.59 12.91 9.31
C GLN A 119 -4.64 12.19 7.95
N LYS A 120 -3.58 12.32 7.13
CA LYS A 120 -3.50 11.64 5.83
C LYS A 120 -3.35 10.14 6.03
N LEU A 121 -2.54 9.74 7.01
CA LEU A 121 -2.36 8.35 7.37
C LEU A 121 -3.65 7.74 7.96
N VAL A 122 -4.34 8.44 8.85
CA VAL A 122 -5.66 8.03 9.38
C VAL A 122 -6.65 7.84 8.23
N ARG A 123 -6.74 8.81 7.32
CA ARG A 123 -7.66 8.78 6.18
C ARG A 123 -7.37 7.62 5.23
N SER A 124 -6.13 7.49 4.78
CA SER A 124 -5.75 6.41 3.85
C SER A 124 -5.83 5.03 4.52
N GLY A 125 -5.45 4.93 5.79
CA GLY A 125 -5.59 3.71 6.59
C GLY A 125 -7.05 3.27 6.72
N ALA A 126 -7.97 4.19 7.01
CA ALA A 126 -9.40 3.92 7.10
C ALA A 126 -10.00 3.52 5.73
N LEU A 127 -9.61 4.18 4.63
CA LEU A 127 -10.04 3.80 3.27
C LEU A 127 -9.61 2.40 2.86
N LEU A 128 -8.49 1.92 3.39
CA LEU A 128 -7.82 0.68 2.96
C LEU A 128 -7.87 -0.45 4.00
N HIS A 129 -8.42 -0.23 5.20
CA HIS A 129 -8.35 -1.20 6.29
C HIS A 129 -8.89 -2.59 5.89
N ASP A 130 -9.90 -2.64 5.08
CA ASP A 130 -10.58 -3.85 4.59
C ASP A 130 -10.19 -4.22 3.13
N ILE A 131 -9.06 -3.73 2.60
CA ILE A 131 -8.62 -3.93 1.21
C ILE A 131 -8.56 -5.40 0.80
N ALA A 132 -8.24 -6.29 1.72
CA ALA A 132 -8.14 -7.74 1.50
C ALA A 132 -9.36 -8.50 2.02
N ARG A 133 -10.53 -7.85 2.21
CA ARG A 133 -11.74 -8.43 2.85
C ARG A 133 -12.18 -9.76 2.27
N LEU A 134 -11.94 -10.00 1.00
CA LEU A 134 -12.28 -11.25 0.31
C LEU A 134 -11.28 -12.39 0.58
N GLN A 135 -10.17 -12.10 1.24
CA GLN A 135 -9.12 -13.07 1.51
C GLN A 135 -9.26 -13.66 2.92
N LYS A 136 -8.82 -14.91 3.08
CA LYS A 136 -8.68 -15.52 4.40
C LYS A 136 -7.63 -14.73 5.20
N ASN A 137 -7.90 -14.47 6.48
CA ASN A 137 -7.03 -13.66 7.35
C ASN A 137 -6.72 -12.26 6.75
N HIS A 138 -7.77 -11.58 6.25
CA HIS A 138 -7.66 -10.33 5.50
C HIS A 138 -6.84 -9.23 6.18
N THR A 139 -6.86 -9.13 7.51
CA THR A 139 -6.03 -8.17 8.26
C THR A 139 -4.54 -8.42 8.01
N LYS A 140 -4.12 -9.68 8.12
CA LYS A 140 -2.74 -10.08 7.86
C LYS A 140 -2.38 -9.93 6.38
N THR A 141 -3.23 -10.46 5.49
CA THR A 141 -2.99 -10.42 4.04
C THR A 141 -2.92 -8.99 3.51
N GLY A 142 -3.84 -8.12 3.96
CA GLY A 142 -3.82 -6.70 3.60
C GLY A 142 -2.60 -5.97 4.15
N GLY A 143 -2.23 -6.24 5.40
CA GLY A 143 -1.03 -5.67 6.01
C GLY A 143 0.25 -6.08 5.26
N GLU A 144 0.43 -7.36 4.97
CA GLU A 144 1.58 -7.86 4.21
C GLU A 144 1.66 -7.26 2.81
N LEU A 145 0.52 -7.06 2.13
CA LEU A 145 0.46 -6.38 0.84
C LEU A 145 1.05 -4.97 0.94
N PHE A 146 0.60 -4.16 1.90
CA PHE A 146 1.08 -2.79 2.06
C PHE A 146 2.52 -2.70 2.55
N LEU A 147 2.98 -3.67 3.35
CA LEU A 147 4.39 -3.78 3.71
C LEU A 147 5.27 -4.03 2.47
N GLN A 148 4.85 -4.93 1.57
CA GLN A 148 5.55 -5.21 0.31
C GLN A 148 5.51 -4.03 -0.65
N LEU A 149 4.43 -3.24 -0.63
CA LEU A 149 4.31 -2.00 -1.40
C LEU A 149 5.09 -0.83 -0.79
N GLY A 150 5.73 -1.01 0.38
CA GLY A 150 6.57 0.00 1.03
C GLY A 150 5.81 1.02 1.89
N TYR A 151 4.62 0.67 2.39
CA TYR A 151 3.81 1.49 3.30
C TYR A 151 3.69 0.82 4.66
N PRO A 152 4.74 0.81 5.49
CA PRO A 152 4.74 0.10 6.77
C PRO A 152 3.73 0.67 7.77
N GLU A 153 3.44 1.97 7.74
CA GLU A 153 2.46 2.62 8.62
C GLU A 153 1.03 2.16 8.28
N ILE A 154 0.69 2.04 6.99
CA ILE A 154 -0.59 1.48 6.54
C ILE A 154 -0.69 -0.01 6.88
N CYS A 155 0.41 -0.77 6.73
CA CYS A 155 0.47 -2.15 7.19
C CYS A 155 0.10 -2.26 8.66
N GLN A 156 0.62 -1.37 9.51
CA GLN A 156 0.31 -1.34 10.95
C GLN A 156 -1.19 -1.13 11.20
N ILE A 157 -1.81 -0.16 10.54
CA ILE A 157 -3.25 0.13 10.67
C ILE A 157 -4.07 -1.08 10.22
N ILE A 158 -3.84 -1.60 9.02
CA ILE A 158 -4.59 -2.73 8.46
C ILE A 158 -4.46 -3.97 9.35
N SER A 159 -3.27 -4.26 9.83
CA SER A 159 -3.03 -5.46 10.65
C SER A 159 -3.69 -5.41 12.03
N GLN A 160 -4.06 -4.22 12.52
CA GLN A 160 -4.56 -4.00 13.88
C GLN A 160 -6.04 -3.61 13.95
N HIS A 161 -6.75 -3.42 12.82
CA HIS A 161 -8.13 -2.94 12.86
C HIS A 161 -9.14 -3.92 13.51
N HIS A 162 -8.77 -5.17 13.72
CA HIS A 162 -9.56 -6.13 14.53
C HIS A 162 -9.11 -6.25 15.98
N GLY A 163 -7.90 -5.82 16.31
CA GLY A 163 -7.34 -5.87 17.65
C GLY A 163 -6.01 -5.15 17.74
N LEU A 164 -5.94 -4.18 18.63
CA LEU A 164 -4.73 -3.40 18.86
C LEU A 164 -3.68 -4.25 19.59
N LYS A 165 -2.42 -4.11 19.21
CA LYS A 165 -1.28 -4.75 19.87
C LYS A 165 -0.90 -4.05 21.18
N GLU A 166 -1.09 -2.73 21.22
CA GLU A 166 -0.74 -1.87 22.33
C GLU A 166 -1.91 -0.95 22.68
N THR A 167 -2.00 -0.53 23.94
CA THR A 167 -2.98 0.46 24.41
C THR A 167 -2.51 1.89 24.20
N LYS A 168 -1.94 2.17 23.03
CA LYS A 168 -1.48 3.49 22.66
C LYS A 168 -2.53 4.18 21.81
N LEU A 169 -2.75 5.46 22.06
CA LEU A 169 -3.58 6.29 21.20
C LEU A 169 -2.74 6.79 20.02
N ASP A 170 -2.85 6.10 18.90
CA ASP A 170 -2.20 6.41 17.62
C ASP A 170 -3.21 6.29 16.47
N GLU A 171 -2.74 6.47 15.24
CA GLU A 171 -3.57 6.41 14.03
C GLU A 171 -4.27 5.05 13.87
N ALA A 172 -3.60 3.96 14.26
CA ALA A 172 -4.20 2.62 14.23
C ALA A 172 -5.34 2.49 15.24
N ALA A 173 -5.21 3.09 16.43
CA ALA A 173 -6.26 3.10 17.44
C ALA A 173 -7.49 3.92 17.00
N ILE A 174 -7.28 5.04 16.30
CA ILE A 174 -8.38 5.85 15.75
C ILE A 174 -9.16 5.04 14.70
N VAL A 175 -8.47 4.40 13.76
CA VAL A 175 -9.11 3.59 12.70
C VAL A 175 -9.81 2.37 13.31
N PHE A 176 -9.16 1.67 14.26
CA PHE A 176 -9.78 0.58 15.00
C PHE A 176 -11.09 0.99 15.69
N LEU A 177 -11.08 2.11 16.43
CA LEU A 177 -12.27 2.59 17.11
C LEU A 177 -13.38 2.97 16.14
N ALA A 178 -13.03 3.68 15.06
CA ALA A 178 -13.97 4.06 14.02
C ALA A 178 -14.63 2.82 13.38
N ASP A 179 -13.86 1.78 13.03
CA ASP A 179 -14.39 0.51 12.51
C ASP A 179 -15.36 -0.16 13.50
N LYS A 180 -15.05 -0.16 14.80
CA LYS A 180 -15.95 -0.73 15.82
C LYS A 180 -17.23 0.05 15.99
N LEU A 181 -17.25 1.34 15.69
CA LEU A 181 -18.43 2.20 15.82
C LEU A 181 -19.25 2.33 14.54
N ILE A 182 -18.86 1.66 13.47
CA ILE A 182 -19.62 1.58 12.22
C ILE A 182 -20.10 0.13 12.01
N GLU A 183 -21.41 -0.05 11.83
CA GLU A 183 -22.05 -1.29 11.42
C GLU A 183 -22.64 -1.08 10.03
N GLU A 184 -22.16 -1.85 9.04
CA GLU A 184 -22.39 -1.58 7.61
C GLU A 184 -21.96 -0.17 7.22
N THR A 185 -22.86 0.81 7.21
CA THR A 185 -22.60 2.22 6.94
C THR A 185 -23.17 3.15 8.03
N GLN A 186 -23.69 2.58 9.11
CA GLN A 186 -24.37 3.34 10.16
C GLN A 186 -23.54 3.39 11.43
N ARG A 187 -23.51 4.55 12.06
CA ARG A 187 -22.88 4.71 13.35
C ARG A 187 -23.69 4.02 14.44
N VAL A 188 -23.03 3.22 15.27
CA VAL A 188 -23.60 2.54 16.44
C VAL A 188 -22.94 3.03 17.72
N SER A 189 -23.65 2.89 18.85
CA SER A 189 -23.05 3.22 20.15
C SER A 189 -22.11 2.11 20.64
N ILE A 190 -21.20 2.48 21.53
CA ILE A 190 -20.27 1.53 22.17
C ILE A 190 -21.05 0.43 22.87
N GLU A 191 -22.12 0.80 23.59
CA GLU A 191 -22.96 -0.12 24.32
C GLU A 191 -23.61 -1.15 23.37
N LYS A 192 -24.14 -0.70 22.24
CA LYS A 192 -24.72 -1.61 21.22
C LYS A 192 -23.66 -2.56 20.69
N ARG A 193 -22.48 -2.05 20.35
CA ARG A 193 -21.41 -2.84 19.72
C ARG A 193 -20.81 -3.90 20.63
N PHE A 194 -20.72 -3.59 21.93
CA PHE A 194 -20.10 -4.46 22.92
C PHE A 194 -21.09 -5.12 23.86
N ALA A 195 -22.41 -5.00 23.63
CA ALA A 195 -23.43 -5.58 24.50
C ALA A 195 -23.21 -7.07 24.78
N ASP A 196 -22.85 -7.85 23.75
CA ASP A 196 -22.60 -9.29 23.88
C ASP A 196 -21.35 -9.63 24.71
N ASN A 197 -20.42 -8.69 24.88
CA ASN A 197 -19.17 -8.86 25.62
C ASN A 197 -19.25 -8.31 27.05
N LEU A 198 -20.21 -7.44 27.35
CA LEU A 198 -20.40 -6.87 28.69
C LEU A 198 -21.17 -7.82 29.63
N TYR A 199 -21.84 -8.85 29.09
CA TYR A 199 -22.64 -9.79 29.84
C TYR A 199 -22.08 -11.22 29.84
N LYS A 200 -20.83 -11.40 29.43
CA LYS A 200 -20.02 -12.63 29.59
C LYS A 200 -18.94 -12.44 30.64
#